data_b70b61fd2c3458ae15617150a4ef6795
#
_entry.id   b70b61fd2c3458ae15617150a4ef6795
#
_cell.length_a   1.000
_cell.length_b   1.000
_cell.length_c   1.000
_cell.angle_alpha   90.00
_cell.angle_beta   90.00
_cell.angle_gamma   90.00
#
_symmetry.space_group_name_H-M   'P 1'
#
loop_
_entity.id
_entity.type
_entity.pdbx_description
1 polymer ?
#
loop_
_entity_poly.entity_id
_entity_poly.type
_entity_poly.pdbx_seq_one_letter_code
_entity_poly.pdbx_strand_id
1 'polypeptide(L)'
;MLPFVRQIQIAADLAKGAAARLAGVEVPKHDDTEKSFAGLKARLAKTVAFVQSFKPTDIDGSEDREINLTLGEHTMSFKGEPYLVHFVMPNFYFHCTTAYDILRHCGVELGKRDFIGTI
;
A
#
# COMPACT_ATOMS: atom_id res chain seq x y z
N MET A 1 6.13 12.38 -12.61
CA MET A 1 5.13 11.43 -12.05
C MET A 1 5.47 10.02 -12.52
N LEU A 2 5.43 9.05 -11.62
CA LEU A 2 5.70 7.65 -11.97
C LEU A 2 4.58 7.07 -12.84
N PRO A 3 4.88 6.10 -13.71
CA PRO A 3 3.86 5.49 -14.57
C PRO A 3 2.84 4.68 -13.78
N PHE A 4 1.71 4.36 -14.42
CA PHE A 4 0.58 3.64 -13.80
C PHE A 4 0.99 2.37 -13.05
N VAL A 5 1.83 1.54 -13.65
CA VAL A 5 2.28 0.29 -13.01
C VAL A 5 2.97 0.55 -11.67
N ARG A 6 3.78 1.60 -11.58
CA ARG A 6 4.46 1.96 -10.33
C ARG A 6 3.50 2.49 -9.27
N GLN A 7 2.45 3.20 -9.67
CA GLN A 7 1.42 3.66 -8.73
C GLN A 7 0.77 2.49 -8.01
N ILE A 8 0.43 1.44 -8.75
CA ILE A 8 -0.19 0.22 -8.19
C ILE A 8 0.81 -0.54 -7.30
N GLN A 9 2.05 -0.71 -7.77
CA GLN A 9 3.09 -1.41 -7.02
C GLN A 9 3.37 -0.74 -5.68
N ILE A 10 3.52 0.58 -5.68
CA ILE A 10 3.80 1.34 -4.45
C ILE A 10 2.61 1.29 -3.49
N ALA A 11 1.38 1.45 -3.98
CA ALA A 11 0.19 1.33 -3.14
C ALA A 11 0.11 -0.05 -2.47
N ALA A 12 0.36 -1.12 -3.23
CA ALA A 12 0.38 -2.48 -2.70
C ALA A 12 1.50 -2.67 -1.65
N ASP A 13 2.69 -2.15 -1.91
CA ASP A 13 3.82 -2.24 -0.99
C ASP A 13 3.60 -1.45 0.30
N LEU A 14 2.94 -0.30 0.22
CA LEU A 14 2.56 0.49 1.40
C LEU A 14 1.59 -0.29 2.30
N ALA A 15 0.57 -0.90 1.72
CA ALA A 15 -0.41 -1.69 2.48
C ALA A 15 0.24 -2.92 3.13
N LYS A 16 1.00 -3.68 2.35
CA LYS A 16 1.74 -4.86 2.79
C LYS A 16 2.73 -4.51 3.92
N GLY A 17 3.53 -3.47 3.68
CA GLY A 17 4.53 -3.02 4.63
C GLY A 17 3.93 -2.50 5.93
N ALA A 18 2.81 -1.77 5.86
CA ALA A 18 2.13 -1.28 7.05
C ALA A 18 1.66 -2.43 7.94
N ALA A 19 0.96 -3.41 7.38
CA ALA A 19 0.46 -4.55 8.13
C ALA A 19 1.62 -5.32 8.80
N ALA A 20 2.67 -5.64 8.04
CA ALA A 20 3.80 -6.40 8.54
C ALA A 20 4.56 -5.65 9.64
N ARG A 21 4.86 -4.37 9.43
CA ARG A 21 5.63 -3.57 10.40
C ARG A 21 4.86 -3.32 11.68
N LEU A 22 3.56 -3.02 11.58
CA LEU A 22 2.74 -2.83 12.77
C LEU A 22 2.54 -4.13 13.55
N ALA A 23 2.49 -5.26 12.86
CA ALA A 23 2.43 -6.57 13.50
C ALA A 23 3.80 -7.06 14.00
N GLY A 24 4.87 -6.36 13.66
CA GLY A 24 6.23 -6.74 14.10
C GLY A 24 6.79 -7.98 13.39
N VAL A 25 6.34 -8.25 12.18
CA VAL A 25 6.83 -9.35 11.34
C VAL A 25 7.60 -8.83 10.13
N GLU A 26 8.39 -9.71 9.52
CA GLU A 26 9.15 -9.37 8.31
C GLU A 26 8.21 -9.03 7.15
N VAL A 27 8.55 -7.97 6.40
CA VAL A 27 7.81 -7.58 5.20
C VAL A 27 8.19 -8.51 4.06
N PRO A 28 7.25 -9.29 3.50
CA PRO A 28 7.56 -10.14 2.36
C PRO A 28 7.91 -9.30 1.13
N LYS A 29 8.90 -9.75 0.39
CA LYS A 29 9.32 -9.08 -0.84
C LYS A 29 8.46 -9.55 -2.01
N HIS A 30 7.87 -8.61 -2.73
CA HIS A 30 7.21 -8.86 -4.01
C HIS A 30 7.97 -8.13 -5.11
N ASP A 31 8.48 -8.88 -6.09
CA ASP A 31 9.26 -8.31 -7.17
C ASP A 31 8.40 -7.45 -8.11
N ASP A 32 8.95 -6.35 -8.60
CA ASP A 32 8.28 -5.39 -9.49
C ASP A 32 8.41 -5.85 -10.95
N THR A 33 7.71 -6.92 -11.29
CA THR A 33 7.83 -7.59 -12.60
C THR A 33 6.56 -7.52 -13.45
N GLU A 34 5.49 -6.88 -12.97
CA GLU A 34 4.21 -6.85 -13.66
C GLU A 34 4.30 -6.08 -14.99
N LYS A 35 3.75 -6.68 -16.04
CA LYS A 35 3.72 -6.12 -17.40
C LYS A 35 2.30 -6.11 -17.99
N SER A 36 1.29 -6.42 -17.19
CA SER A 36 -0.10 -6.52 -17.65
C SER A 36 -1.07 -6.19 -16.53
N PHE A 37 -2.31 -5.88 -16.88
CA PHE A 37 -3.39 -5.72 -15.90
C PHE A 37 -3.63 -7.01 -15.11
N ALA A 38 -3.53 -8.16 -15.77
CA ALA A 38 -3.67 -9.46 -15.08
C ALA A 38 -2.60 -9.65 -14.01
N GLY A 39 -1.35 -9.28 -14.31
CA GLY A 39 -0.25 -9.31 -13.35
C GLY A 39 -0.47 -8.38 -12.17
N LEU A 40 -0.94 -7.16 -12.42
CA LEU A 40 -1.26 -6.19 -11.36
C LEU A 40 -2.42 -6.68 -10.49
N LYS A 41 -3.46 -7.25 -11.08
CA LYS A 41 -4.57 -7.85 -10.33
C LYS A 41 -4.10 -8.99 -9.43
N ALA A 42 -3.21 -9.84 -9.92
CA ALA A 42 -2.64 -10.93 -9.13
C ALA A 42 -1.83 -10.40 -7.95
N ARG A 43 -1.03 -9.35 -8.16
CA ARG A 43 -0.30 -8.67 -7.08
C ARG A 43 -1.23 -8.09 -6.03
N LEU A 44 -2.28 -7.42 -6.45
CA LEU A 44 -3.27 -6.84 -5.53
C LEU A 44 -3.99 -7.92 -4.72
N ALA A 45 -4.40 -9.02 -5.36
CA ALA A 45 -5.03 -10.15 -4.68
C ALA A 45 -4.10 -10.75 -3.61
N LYS A 46 -2.83 -10.93 -3.94
CA LYS A 46 -1.81 -11.43 -3.01
C LYS A 46 -1.61 -10.46 -1.84
N THR A 47 -1.59 -9.17 -2.09
CA THR A 47 -1.45 -8.13 -1.07
C THR A 47 -2.66 -8.12 -0.13
N VAL A 48 -3.87 -8.15 -0.68
CA VAL A 48 -5.12 -8.19 0.10
C VAL A 48 -5.14 -9.45 0.98
N ALA A 49 -4.82 -10.61 0.43
CA ALA A 49 -4.76 -11.85 1.19
C ALA A 49 -3.76 -11.77 2.35
N PHE A 50 -2.59 -11.17 2.11
CA PHE A 50 -1.59 -10.97 3.15
C PHE A 50 -2.10 -10.06 4.27
N VAL A 51 -2.67 -8.91 3.93
CA VAL A 51 -3.22 -7.95 4.91
C VAL A 51 -4.35 -8.61 5.71
N GLN A 52 -5.24 -9.36 5.05
CA GLN A 52 -6.36 -10.05 5.70
C GLN A 52 -5.92 -11.23 6.58
N SER A 53 -4.69 -11.71 6.44
CA SER A 53 -4.15 -12.78 7.28
C SER A 53 -3.90 -12.34 8.72
N PHE A 54 -3.83 -11.04 8.98
CA PHE A 54 -3.63 -10.50 10.32
C PHE A 54 -4.96 -10.38 11.07
N LYS A 55 -4.92 -10.68 12.36
CA LYS A 55 -6.03 -10.42 13.28
C LYS A 55 -5.86 -9.02 13.86
N PRO A 56 -6.94 -8.36 14.32
CA PRO A 56 -6.82 -7.08 15.02
C PRO A 56 -5.81 -7.13 16.18
N THR A 57 -5.75 -8.24 16.91
CA THR A 57 -4.84 -8.43 18.03
C THR A 57 -3.37 -8.47 17.63
N ASP A 58 -3.04 -8.76 16.37
CA ASP A 58 -1.66 -8.73 15.88
C ASP A 58 -1.13 -7.29 15.75
N ILE A 59 -2.02 -6.33 15.58
CA ILE A 59 -1.71 -4.92 15.33
C ILE A 59 -2.03 -4.03 16.52
N ASP A 60 -3.10 -4.33 17.26
CA ASP A 60 -3.48 -3.57 18.46
C ASP A 60 -2.32 -3.49 19.44
N GLY A 61 -2.11 -2.31 20.00
CA GLY A 61 -1.01 -2.05 20.92
C GLY A 61 0.31 -1.67 20.24
N SER A 62 0.32 -1.51 18.92
CA SER A 62 1.51 -1.15 18.16
C SER A 62 1.76 0.35 18.04
N GLU A 63 0.96 1.19 18.70
CA GLU A 63 0.99 2.66 18.58
C GLU A 63 2.39 3.23 18.86
N ASP A 64 3.09 2.66 19.83
CA ASP A 64 4.43 3.11 20.24
C ASP A 64 5.56 2.21 19.72
N ARG A 65 5.24 1.22 18.88
CA ARG A 65 6.27 0.35 18.27
C ARG A 65 7.22 1.19 17.43
N GLU A 66 8.51 0.96 17.58
CA GLU A 66 9.53 1.60 16.76
C GLU A 66 9.50 1.01 15.34
N ILE A 67 9.30 1.87 14.35
CA ILE A 67 9.27 1.52 12.92
C ILE A 67 10.42 2.22 12.21
N ASN A 68 11.30 1.44 11.60
CA ASN A 68 12.43 1.94 10.83
C ASN A 68 12.22 1.61 9.36
N LEU A 69 12.28 2.65 8.51
CA LEU A 69 12.17 2.54 7.06
C LEU A 69 13.48 2.95 6.41
N THR A 70 13.97 2.12 5.49
CA THR A 70 15.10 2.49 4.65
C THR A 70 14.61 2.69 3.22
N LEU A 71 14.71 3.92 2.72
CA LEU A 71 14.37 4.33 1.36
C LEU A 71 15.65 4.81 0.67
N GLY A 72 16.25 3.92 -0.14
CA GLY A 72 17.56 4.19 -0.73
C GLY A 72 18.63 4.35 0.36
N GLU A 73 19.27 5.51 0.40
CA GLU A 73 20.29 5.84 1.40
C GLU A 73 19.75 6.49 2.66
N HIS A 74 18.44 6.75 2.70
CA HIS A 74 17.79 7.43 3.84
C HIS A 74 17.08 6.43 4.74
N THR A 75 17.32 6.54 6.04
CA THR A 75 16.58 5.82 7.07
C THR A 75 15.69 6.80 7.83
N MET A 76 14.42 6.45 7.94
CA MET A 76 13.41 7.21 8.68
C MET A 76 12.91 6.35 9.83
N SER A 77 12.73 6.98 10.99
CA SER A 77 12.22 6.31 12.19
C SER A 77 10.90 6.93 12.61
N PHE A 78 9.93 6.08 12.93
CA PHE A 78 8.61 6.48 13.40
C PHE A 78 8.20 5.62 14.59
N LYS A 79 7.22 6.12 15.34
CA LYS A 79 6.37 5.25 16.15
C LYS A 79 5.21 4.73 15.32
N GLY A 80 4.60 3.63 15.75
CA GLY A 80 3.59 2.92 14.95
C GLY A 80 2.41 3.78 14.52
N GLU A 81 1.81 4.54 15.43
CA GLU A 81 0.66 5.40 15.10
C GLU A 81 1.03 6.52 14.12
N PRO A 82 2.07 7.35 14.35
CA PRO A 82 2.50 8.34 13.36
C PRO A 82 2.91 7.71 12.03
N TYR A 83 3.54 6.54 12.04
CA TYR A 83 3.87 5.80 10.82
C TYR A 83 2.62 5.52 9.99
N LEU A 84 1.58 4.98 10.63
CA LEU A 84 0.33 4.66 9.93
C LEU A 84 -0.38 5.92 9.44
N VAL A 85 -0.60 6.90 10.32
CA VAL A 85 -1.47 8.05 10.08
C VAL A 85 -0.80 9.11 9.21
N HIS A 86 0.50 9.37 9.42
CA HIS A 86 1.19 10.48 8.77
C HIS A 86 2.10 10.05 7.61
N PHE A 87 2.42 8.78 7.48
CA PHE A 87 3.23 8.28 6.38
C PHE A 87 2.44 7.35 5.47
N VAL A 88 1.92 6.24 6.00
CA VAL A 88 1.27 5.21 5.17
C VAL A 88 -0.01 5.71 4.53
N MET A 89 -0.95 6.22 5.31
CA MET A 89 -2.29 6.60 4.82
C MET A 89 -2.23 7.68 3.74
N PRO A 90 -1.53 8.81 3.93
CA PRO A 90 -1.45 9.83 2.88
C PRO A 90 -0.76 9.31 1.62
N ASN A 91 0.33 8.54 1.75
CA ASN A 91 1.02 7.95 0.61
C ASN A 91 0.15 6.94 -0.14
N PHE A 92 -0.53 6.07 0.58
CA PHE A 92 -1.41 5.07 -0.01
C PHE A 92 -2.51 5.73 -0.83
N TYR A 93 -3.22 6.69 -0.27
CA TYR A 93 -4.29 7.38 -0.98
C TYR A 93 -3.77 8.23 -2.14
N PHE A 94 -2.59 8.81 -2.01
CA PHE A 94 -1.95 9.53 -3.12
C PHE A 94 -1.77 8.59 -4.33
N HIS A 95 -1.19 7.42 -4.14
CA HIS A 95 -0.94 6.49 -5.23
C HIS A 95 -2.23 5.86 -5.78
N CYS A 96 -3.20 5.55 -4.93
CA CYS A 96 -4.51 5.07 -5.37
C CYS A 96 -5.25 6.12 -6.20
N THR A 97 -5.27 7.37 -5.75
CA THR A 97 -5.92 8.47 -6.46
C THR A 97 -5.22 8.75 -7.78
N THR A 98 -3.88 8.74 -7.78
CA THR A 98 -3.10 8.94 -9.01
C THR A 98 -3.37 7.83 -10.02
N ALA A 99 -3.43 6.57 -9.59
CA ALA A 99 -3.78 5.45 -10.46
C ALA A 99 -5.19 5.61 -11.05
N TYR A 100 -6.15 5.99 -10.22
CA TYR A 100 -7.51 6.30 -10.66
C TYR A 100 -7.52 7.41 -11.73
N ASP A 101 -6.81 8.50 -11.48
CA ASP A 101 -6.76 9.65 -12.39
C ASP A 101 -6.13 9.27 -13.74
N ILE A 102 -5.07 8.47 -13.73
CA ILE A 102 -4.44 7.97 -14.97
C ILE A 102 -5.44 7.16 -15.79
N LEU A 103 -6.17 6.23 -15.16
CA LEU A 103 -7.18 5.41 -15.83
C LEU A 103 -8.30 6.28 -16.42
N ARG A 104 -8.79 7.26 -15.64
CA ARG A 104 -9.79 8.23 -16.12
C ARG A 104 -9.29 9.00 -17.32
N HIS A 105 -8.09 9.53 -17.26
CA HIS A 105 -7.45 10.27 -18.33
C HIS A 105 -7.30 9.44 -19.61
N CYS A 106 -7.04 8.15 -19.48
CA CYS A 106 -6.92 7.22 -20.60
C CYS A 106 -8.27 6.73 -21.15
N GLY A 107 -9.38 7.23 -20.65
CA GLY A 107 -10.73 6.96 -21.19
C GLY A 107 -11.44 5.76 -20.54
N VAL A 108 -10.92 5.21 -19.44
CA VAL A 108 -11.62 4.16 -18.72
C VAL A 108 -12.85 4.74 -18.02
N GLU A 109 -14.01 4.12 -18.20
CA GLU A 109 -15.25 4.57 -17.57
C GLU A 109 -15.28 4.23 -16.09
N LEU A 110 -14.78 5.16 -15.28
CA LEU A 110 -14.73 5.07 -13.83
C LEU A 110 -15.36 6.32 -13.23
N GLY A 111 -15.91 6.19 -12.04
CA GLY A 111 -16.42 7.29 -11.23
C GLY A 111 -15.92 7.21 -9.79
N LYS A 112 -16.21 8.24 -9.03
CA LYS A 112 -15.82 8.30 -7.60
C LYS A 112 -16.31 7.07 -6.81
N ARG A 113 -17.48 6.53 -7.19
CA ARG A 113 -18.03 5.34 -6.53
C ARG A 113 -17.15 4.10 -6.70
N ASP A 114 -16.48 3.97 -7.86
CA ASP A 114 -15.55 2.86 -8.10
C ASP A 114 -14.34 2.96 -7.18
N PHE A 115 -13.86 4.19 -6.95
CA PHE A 115 -12.75 4.43 -6.02
C PHE A 115 -13.15 4.17 -4.57
N ILE A 116 -14.30 4.68 -4.14
CA ILE A 116 -14.80 4.50 -2.76
C ILE A 116 -15.15 3.04 -2.49
N GLY A 117 -15.69 2.35 -3.49
CA GLY A 117 -16.15 0.98 -3.34
C GLY A 117 -17.50 0.88 -2.63
N THR A 118 -17.84 -0.33 -2.23
CA THR A 118 -19.09 -0.62 -1.51
C THR A 118 -18.91 -0.31 -0.01
N ILE A 119 -19.86 0.44 0.53
CA ILE A 119 -19.91 0.77 1.96
C ILE A 119 -20.90 -0.14 2.68
#